data_fe41a5f5dc2cb11110a11ccb7fca953f
#
_entry.id   fe41a5f5dc2cb11110a11ccb7fca953f
#
_cell.length_a   1.000
_cell.length_b   1.000
_cell.length_c   1.000
_cell.angle_alpha   90.00
_cell.angle_beta   90.00
_cell.angle_gamma   90.00
#
_symmetry.space_group_name_H-M   'P 1'
#
loop_
_entity.id
_entity.type
_entity.pdbx_description
1 polymer ?
#
loop_
_entity_poly.entity_id
_entity_poly.type
_entity_poly.pdbx_seq_one_letter_code
_entity_poly.pdbx_strand_id
1 'polypeptide(L)'
;MLAGQAAPRIPQQRLTSERIARSPLQWYGPASLVKKAARDRFPQSLQDFPVLLPTHHAPLRATLDAWFQDLGLQPRVVGEFEDSALLAVFAARGLGLFPVSRLGAQDVGLVRGLRLLGDCTALFEEVHAIWSRRGQHHPLVRQLVEASAR
;
A
#
# COMPACT_ATOMS: atom_id res chain seq x y z
N MET A 1 -11.88 -12.60 -3.15
CA MET A 1 -10.60 -12.01 -3.58
C MET A 1 -10.58 -10.52 -3.28
N LEU A 2 -9.48 -10.02 -2.77
CA LEU A 2 -9.25 -8.60 -2.55
C LEU A 2 -8.34 -8.03 -3.64
N ALA A 3 -8.67 -6.86 -4.15
CA ALA A 3 -7.90 -6.22 -5.20
C ALA A 3 -7.87 -4.70 -5.00
N GLY A 4 -6.86 -4.03 -5.56
CA GLY A 4 -6.71 -2.58 -5.51
C GLY A 4 -7.56 -1.82 -6.52
N GLN A 5 -8.31 -2.52 -7.37
CA GLN A 5 -9.21 -1.93 -8.35
C GLN A 5 -10.50 -2.73 -8.43
N ALA A 6 -11.56 -2.08 -8.91
CA ALA A 6 -12.81 -2.77 -9.20
C ALA A 6 -12.62 -3.83 -10.27
N ALA A 7 -13.40 -4.92 -10.22
CA ALA A 7 -13.33 -5.99 -11.20
C ALA A 7 -13.66 -5.48 -12.60
N PRO A 8 -12.94 -5.95 -13.65
CA PRO A 8 -13.30 -5.62 -15.01
C PRO A 8 -14.67 -6.24 -15.36
N ARG A 9 -15.40 -5.58 -16.24
CA ARG A 9 -16.67 -6.13 -16.74
C ARG A 9 -16.39 -7.25 -17.73
N ILE A 10 -16.67 -8.47 -17.30
CA ILE A 10 -16.57 -9.66 -18.16
C ILE A 10 -18.01 -10.15 -18.41
N PRO A 11 -18.53 -10.08 -19.67
CA PRO A 11 -19.95 -10.37 -19.93
C PRO A 11 -20.40 -11.77 -19.53
N GLN A 12 -19.48 -12.74 -19.52
CA GLN A 12 -19.79 -14.14 -19.23
C GLN A 12 -19.62 -14.53 -17.76
N GLN A 13 -18.97 -13.66 -16.96
CA GLN A 13 -18.77 -13.87 -15.54
C GLN A 13 -19.47 -12.76 -14.77
N ARG A 14 -20.53 -13.10 -14.09
CA ARG A 14 -21.26 -12.16 -13.26
C ARG A 14 -20.50 -11.94 -11.95
N LEU A 15 -19.47 -11.08 -12.01
CA LEU A 15 -18.72 -10.67 -10.83
C LEU A 15 -19.32 -9.39 -10.25
N THR A 16 -19.42 -9.37 -8.94
CA THR A 16 -19.77 -8.16 -8.20
C THR A 16 -18.51 -7.60 -7.56
N SER A 17 -18.35 -6.29 -7.64
CA SER A 17 -17.22 -5.58 -7.04
C SER A 17 -17.75 -4.49 -6.14
N GLU A 18 -17.18 -4.39 -4.94
CA GLU A 18 -17.54 -3.35 -3.98
C GLU A 18 -16.28 -2.85 -3.28
N ARG A 19 -16.14 -1.52 -3.18
CA ARG A 19 -15.08 -0.93 -2.40
C ARG A 19 -15.37 -1.14 -0.92
N ILE A 20 -14.56 -1.96 -0.25
CA ILE A 20 -14.73 -2.29 1.16
C ILE A 20 -13.87 -1.43 2.08
N ALA A 21 -12.80 -0.82 1.54
CA ALA A 21 -11.94 0.01 2.34
C ALA A 21 -11.21 1.04 1.47
N ARG A 22 -10.94 2.19 2.07
CA ARG A 22 -10.05 3.21 1.55
C ARG A 22 -9.07 3.54 2.66
N SER A 23 -7.81 3.20 2.46
CA SER A 23 -6.80 3.28 3.52
C SER A 23 -5.70 4.26 3.14
N PRO A 24 -5.38 5.24 4.00
CA PRO A 24 -4.28 6.17 3.72
C PRO A 24 -2.95 5.44 3.70
N LEU A 25 -2.00 5.95 2.92
CA LEU A 25 -0.66 5.41 2.86
C LEU A 25 0.20 5.89 4.02
N GLN A 26 1.10 5.03 4.42
CA GLN A 26 2.17 5.31 5.37
C GLN A 26 3.50 4.88 4.77
N TRP A 27 4.56 5.55 5.16
CA TRP A 27 5.91 5.19 4.76
C TRP A 27 6.65 4.60 5.95
N TYR A 28 7.28 3.46 5.72
CA TYR A 28 8.09 2.74 6.70
C TYR A 28 9.50 2.52 6.18
N GLY A 29 10.41 2.23 7.07
CA GLY A 29 11.77 1.87 6.71
C GLY A 29 12.51 1.26 7.86
N PRO A 30 13.75 0.82 7.62
CA PRO A 30 14.59 0.30 8.69
C PRO A 30 14.92 1.41 9.71
N ALA A 31 15.05 1.03 10.96
CA ALA A 31 15.36 1.96 12.05
C ALA A 31 16.63 2.76 11.78
N SER A 32 17.57 2.20 11.04
CA SER A 32 18.82 2.88 10.66
C SER A 32 18.59 4.09 9.74
N LEU A 33 17.52 4.10 8.96
CA LEU A 33 17.18 5.20 8.05
C LEU A 33 16.10 6.12 8.61
N VAL A 34 15.19 5.58 9.42
CA VAL A 34 14.06 6.35 9.96
C VAL A 34 14.47 7.03 11.27
N LYS A 35 15.28 8.07 11.14
CA LYS A 35 15.70 8.90 12.25
C LYS A 35 14.91 10.19 12.30
N LYS A 36 15.03 10.93 13.40
CA LYS A 36 14.29 12.18 13.60
C LYS A 36 14.42 13.13 12.41
N ALA A 37 15.62 13.33 11.90
CA ALA A 37 15.85 14.23 10.79
C ALA A 37 15.07 13.81 9.52
N ALA A 38 15.00 12.51 9.25
CA ALA A 38 14.23 12.00 8.11
C ALA A 38 12.73 12.22 8.31
N ARG A 39 12.22 12.02 9.54
CA ARG A 39 10.81 12.27 9.84
C ARG A 39 10.44 13.74 9.73
N ASP A 40 11.30 14.61 10.25
CA ASP A 40 11.05 16.05 10.25
C ASP A 40 11.02 16.63 8.82
N ARG A 41 11.75 16.01 7.90
CA ARG A 41 11.80 16.43 6.49
C ARG A 41 10.88 15.63 5.57
N PHE A 42 10.08 14.74 6.10
CA PHE A 42 9.13 13.99 5.29
C PHE A 42 8.07 14.93 4.68
N PRO A 43 7.69 14.82 3.38
CA PRO A 43 8.09 13.75 2.45
C PRO A 43 9.39 13.99 1.67
N GLN A 44 10.03 15.13 1.79
CA GLN A 44 11.24 15.47 1.02
C GLN A 44 12.40 14.51 1.32
N SER A 45 12.46 13.94 2.51
CA SER A 45 13.49 12.96 2.88
C SER A 45 13.43 11.67 2.05
N LEU A 46 12.32 11.40 1.35
CA LEU A 46 12.20 10.21 0.50
C LEU A 46 13.22 10.18 -0.64
N GLN A 47 13.74 11.33 -1.08
CA GLN A 47 14.76 11.38 -2.12
C GLN A 47 16.17 11.18 -1.59
N ASP A 48 16.37 11.23 -0.27
CA ASP A 48 17.70 11.10 0.36
C ASP A 48 18.09 9.65 0.62
N PHE A 49 17.16 8.72 0.53
CA PHE A 49 17.36 7.31 0.87
C PHE A 49 16.85 6.39 -0.24
N PRO A 50 17.37 5.16 -0.32
CA PRO A 50 16.85 4.19 -1.28
C PRO A 50 15.38 3.86 -0.98
N VAL A 51 14.60 3.66 -2.03
CA VAL A 51 13.16 3.45 -1.95
C VAL A 51 12.79 2.15 -2.66
N LEU A 52 11.89 1.39 -2.04
CA LEU A 52 11.31 0.17 -2.58
C LEU A 52 9.85 0.46 -2.93
N LEU A 53 9.45 0.16 -4.15
CA LEU A 53 8.10 0.49 -4.63
C LEU A 53 7.38 -0.74 -5.16
N PRO A 54 6.03 -0.69 -5.26
CA PRO A 54 5.30 -1.69 -6.01
C PRO A 54 5.72 -1.68 -7.48
N THR A 55 5.53 -2.80 -8.18
CA THR A 55 5.83 -2.88 -9.62
C THR A 55 4.95 -1.93 -10.41
N HIS A 56 5.35 -1.65 -11.65
CA HIS A 56 4.58 -0.79 -12.57
C HIS A 56 3.17 -1.29 -12.85
N HIS A 57 2.92 -2.59 -12.66
CA HIS A 57 1.61 -3.19 -12.87
C HIS A 57 0.64 -2.93 -11.70
N ALA A 58 1.15 -2.55 -10.55
CA ALA A 58 0.32 -2.26 -9.39
C ALA A 58 -0.39 -0.90 -9.57
N PRO A 59 -1.71 -0.81 -9.31
CA PRO A 59 -2.43 0.46 -9.40
C PRO A 59 -1.82 1.56 -8.54
N LEU A 60 -1.33 1.20 -7.36
CA LEU A 60 -0.70 2.13 -6.43
C LEU A 60 0.56 2.79 -7.01
N ARG A 61 1.28 2.11 -7.91
CA ARG A 61 2.51 2.64 -8.48
C ARG A 61 2.28 3.91 -9.30
N ALA A 62 1.25 3.94 -10.13
CA ALA A 62 0.92 5.14 -10.90
C ALA A 62 0.56 6.31 -9.99
N THR A 63 -0.17 6.04 -8.93
CA THR A 63 -0.55 7.05 -7.93
C THR A 63 0.69 7.61 -7.22
N LEU A 64 1.63 6.73 -6.85
CA LEU A 64 2.87 7.14 -6.22
C LEU A 64 3.76 7.97 -7.16
N ASP A 65 3.89 7.54 -8.41
CA ASP A 65 4.69 8.25 -9.39
C ASP A 65 4.16 9.67 -9.64
N ALA A 66 2.84 9.82 -9.74
CA ALA A 66 2.21 11.12 -9.88
C ALA A 66 2.45 12.01 -8.64
N TRP A 67 2.38 11.43 -7.45
CA TRP A 67 2.63 12.15 -6.21
C TRP A 67 4.07 12.65 -6.12
N PHE A 68 5.04 11.82 -6.50
CA PHE A 68 6.43 12.26 -6.56
C PHE A 68 6.63 13.41 -7.53
N GLN A 69 5.99 13.35 -8.71
CA GLN A 69 6.06 14.44 -9.68
C GLN A 69 5.46 15.73 -9.14
N ASP A 70 4.31 15.66 -8.49
CA ASP A 70 3.64 16.82 -7.91
C ASP A 70 4.49 17.51 -6.84
N LEU A 71 5.27 16.72 -6.10
CA LEU A 71 6.17 17.23 -5.07
C LEU A 71 7.56 17.63 -5.60
N GLY A 72 7.83 17.36 -6.88
CA GLY A 72 9.16 17.59 -7.46
C GLY A 72 10.24 16.67 -6.90
N LEU A 73 9.86 15.50 -6.41
CA LEU A 73 10.79 14.52 -5.83
C LEU A 73 11.23 13.50 -6.86
N GLN A 74 12.51 13.12 -6.82
CA GLN A 74 13.08 12.08 -7.64
C GLN A 74 13.61 10.96 -6.74
N PRO A 75 12.76 10.02 -6.33
CA PRO A 75 13.19 8.94 -5.47
C PRO A 75 14.14 7.99 -6.19
N ARG A 76 15.12 7.48 -5.45
CA ARG A 76 16.03 6.45 -5.97
C ARG A 76 15.41 5.09 -5.73
N VAL A 77 14.76 4.54 -6.75
CA VAL A 77 14.10 3.23 -6.67
C VAL A 77 15.17 2.13 -6.83
N VAL A 78 15.40 1.38 -5.76
CA VAL A 78 16.40 0.30 -5.74
C VAL A 78 15.77 -1.08 -5.86
N GLY A 79 14.45 -1.19 -5.80
CA GLY A 79 13.74 -2.44 -5.95
C GLY A 79 12.27 -2.25 -6.18
N GLU A 80 11.67 -3.21 -6.85
CA GLU A 80 10.22 -3.25 -7.12
C GLU A 80 9.68 -4.61 -6.69
N PHE A 81 8.50 -4.61 -6.05
CA PHE A 81 7.92 -5.82 -5.47
C PHE A 81 6.43 -5.91 -5.75
N GLU A 82 5.96 -7.11 -6.01
CA GLU A 82 4.52 -7.37 -6.16
C GLU A 82 3.86 -7.69 -4.83
N ASP A 83 4.63 -8.22 -3.87
CA ASP A 83 4.15 -8.66 -2.56
C ASP A 83 4.65 -7.71 -1.49
N SER A 84 3.73 -7.04 -0.80
CA SER A 84 4.06 -6.08 0.26
C SER A 84 4.72 -6.73 1.47
N ALA A 85 4.38 -7.99 1.77
CA ALA A 85 5.01 -8.72 2.88
C ALA A 85 6.50 -9.00 2.57
N LEU A 86 6.80 -9.40 1.33
CA LEU A 86 8.18 -9.60 0.89
C LEU A 86 8.95 -8.27 0.89
N LEU A 87 8.31 -7.20 0.45
CA LEU A 87 8.89 -5.87 0.46
C LEU A 87 9.28 -5.45 1.87
N ALA A 88 8.42 -5.71 2.86
CA ALA A 88 8.70 -5.40 4.26
C ALA A 88 9.92 -6.16 4.80
N VAL A 89 10.08 -7.43 4.43
CA VAL A 89 11.24 -8.23 4.85
C VAL A 89 12.54 -7.65 4.30
N PHE A 90 12.57 -7.28 3.03
CA PHE A 90 13.75 -6.66 2.42
C PHE A 90 14.05 -5.28 3.00
N ALA A 91 13.04 -4.49 3.26
CA ALA A 91 13.20 -3.18 3.89
C ALA A 91 13.79 -3.30 5.30
N ALA A 92 13.33 -4.28 6.08
CA ALA A 92 13.84 -4.54 7.43
C ALA A 92 15.34 -4.89 7.44
N ARG A 93 15.86 -5.40 6.34
CA ARG A 93 17.29 -5.69 6.17
C ARG A 93 18.11 -4.46 5.79
N GLY A 94 17.51 -3.27 5.80
CA GLY A 94 18.23 -2.03 5.52
C GLY A 94 18.20 -1.59 4.06
N LEU A 95 17.39 -2.23 3.20
CA LEU A 95 17.41 -1.96 1.77
C LEU A 95 16.74 -0.66 1.36
N GLY A 96 15.78 -0.17 2.12
CA GLY A 96 15.16 1.11 1.79
C GLY A 96 13.84 1.40 2.48
N LEU A 97 13.29 2.54 2.13
CA LEU A 97 11.98 3.00 2.57
C LEU A 97 10.90 2.45 1.64
N PHE A 98 9.70 2.21 2.15
CA PHE A 98 8.62 1.68 1.34
C PHE A 98 7.25 2.18 1.80
N PRO A 99 6.29 2.32 0.87
CA PRO A 99 4.93 2.69 1.21
C PRO A 99 4.07 1.48 1.50
N VAL A 100 3.14 1.62 2.43
CA VAL A 100 2.14 0.62 2.75
C VAL A 100 0.88 1.33 3.23
N SER A 101 -0.29 0.77 2.92
CA SER A 101 -1.53 1.32 3.46
C SER A 101 -1.62 1.08 4.97
N ARG A 102 -2.38 1.90 5.66
CA ARG A 102 -2.59 1.74 7.10
C ARG A 102 -3.13 0.35 7.45
N LEU A 103 -3.98 -0.21 6.60
CA LEU A 103 -4.47 -1.58 6.78
C LEU A 103 -3.34 -2.60 6.67
N GLY A 104 -2.47 -2.46 5.67
CA GLY A 104 -1.31 -3.32 5.50
C GLY A 104 -0.24 -3.12 6.56
N ALA A 105 -0.18 -1.95 7.17
CA ALA A 105 0.81 -1.64 8.20
C ALA A 105 0.66 -2.49 9.46
N GLN A 106 -0.52 -3.04 9.70
CA GLN A 106 -0.74 -3.94 10.83
C GLN A 106 0.15 -5.19 10.72
N ASP A 107 0.29 -5.72 9.51
CA ASP A 107 1.17 -6.88 9.27
C ASP A 107 2.65 -6.47 9.27
N VAL A 108 2.95 -5.30 8.74
CA VAL A 108 4.31 -4.75 8.70
C VAL A 108 4.85 -4.46 10.11
N GLY A 109 3.99 -4.01 11.02
CA GLY A 109 4.36 -3.71 12.40
C GLY A 109 4.89 -4.91 13.17
N LEU A 110 4.64 -6.15 12.70
CA LEU A 110 5.17 -7.36 13.28
C LEU A 110 6.62 -7.64 12.85
N VAL A 111 7.13 -6.95 11.83
CA VAL A 111 8.49 -7.14 11.35
C VAL A 111 9.44 -6.28 12.20
N ARG A 112 10.40 -6.94 12.84
CA ARG A 112 11.38 -6.25 13.66
C ARG A 112 12.26 -5.32 12.84
N GLY A 113 12.61 -4.17 13.41
CA GLY A 113 13.53 -3.24 12.77
C GLY A 113 12.90 -2.22 11.84
N LEU A 114 11.58 -2.29 11.62
CA LEU A 114 10.86 -1.29 10.84
C LEU A 114 10.26 -0.21 11.72
N ARG A 115 10.28 1.03 11.22
CA ARG A 115 9.70 2.19 11.90
C ARG A 115 8.92 3.04 10.93
N LEU A 116 7.88 3.70 11.43
CA LEU A 116 7.08 4.66 10.67
C LEU A 116 7.92 5.91 10.38
N LEU A 117 8.07 6.24 9.10
CA LEU A 117 8.69 7.48 8.66
C LEU A 117 7.69 8.64 8.67
N GLY A 118 6.51 8.42 8.10
CA GLY A 118 5.49 9.45 8.06
C GLY A 118 4.19 8.94 7.44
N ASP A 119 3.12 9.72 7.69
CA ASP A 119 1.81 9.49 7.11
C ASP A 119 1.66 10.28 5.82
N CYS A 120 1.09 9.67 4.80
CA CYS A 120 0.74 10.32 3.56
C CYS A 120 -0.78 10.37 3.43
N THR A 121 -1.39 11.40 3.98
CA THR A 121 -2.85 11.53 4.02
C THR A 121 -3.45 11.91 2.67
N ALA A 122 -2.63 12.36 1.72
CA ALA A 122 -3.07 12.70 0.37
C ALA A 122 -3.26 11.49 -0.54
N LEU A 123 -2.68 10.35 -0.19
CA LEU A 123 -2.74 9.12 -0.99
C LEU A 123 -3.47 8.02 -0.24
N PHE A 124 -4.28 7.27 -0.99
CA PHE A 124 -5.05 6.16 -0.44
C PHE A 124 -4.90 4.94 -1.32
N GLU A 125 -4.92 3.78 -0.69
CA GLU A 125 -5.13 2.51 -1.36
C GLU A 125 -6.58 2.11 -1.21
N GLU A 126 -7.24 1.82 -2.32
CA GLU A 126 -8.61 1.30 -2.30
C GLU A 126 -8.57 -0.22 -2.35
N VAL A 127 -9.30 -0.85 -1.46
CA VAL A 127 -9.43 -2.30 -1.40
C VAL A 127 -10.85 -2.65 -1.80
N HIS A 128 -10.97 -3.52 -2.80
CA HIS A 128 -12.25 -3.98 -3.33
C HIS A 128 -12.43 -5.46 -3.04
N ALA A 129 -13.61 -5.83 -2.60
CA ALA A 129 -14.01 -7.22 -2.55
C ALA A 129 -14.66 -7.59 -3.90
N ILE A 130 -14.17 -8.66 -4.50
CA ILE A 130 -14.68 -9.16 -5.77
C ILE A 130 -15.18 -10.58 -5.54
N TRP A 131 -16.46 -10.81 -5.85
CA TRP A 131 -17.06 -12.13 -5.67
C TRP A 131 -18.07 -12.45 -6.77
N SER A 132 -18.32 -13.74 -6.99
CA SER A 132 -19.37 -14.18 -7.89
C SER A 132 -20.75 -13.95 -7.27
N ARG A 133 -21.79 -13.90 -8.09
CA ARG A 133 -23.16 -13.71 -7.61
C ARG A 133 -23.57 -14.80 -6.59
N ARG A 134 -23.02 -16.02 -6.73
CA ARG A 134 -23.23 -17.10 -5.76
C ARG A 134 -22.55 -16.83 -4.41
N GLY A 135 -21.40 -16.18 -4.44
CA GLY A 135 -20.67 -15.82 -3.21
C GLY A 135 -21.28 -14.65 -2.45
N GLN A 136 -22.19 -13.90 -3.05
CA GLN A 136 -22.81 -12.72 -2.45
C GLN A 136 -23.55 -13.05 -1.14
N HIS A 137 -24.06 -14.25 -1.00
CA HIS A 137 -24.77 -14.71 0.20
C HIS A 137 -23.87 -15.44 1.18
N HIS A 138 -22.58 -15.58 0.88
CA HIS A 138 -21.64 -16.26 1.78
C HIS A 138 -21.44 -15.41 3.05
N PRO A 139 -21.50 -16.01 4.27
CA PRO A 139 -21.38 -15.26 5.53
C PRO A 139 -20.08 -14.46 5.63
N LEU A 140 -18.96 -14.99 5.14
CA LEU A 140 -17.67 -14.29 5.17
C LEU A 140 -17.67 -13.02 4.32
N VAL A 141 -18.33 -13.04 3.15
CA VAL A 141 -18.46 -11.87 2.29
C VAL A 141 -19.28 -10.79 2.99
N ARG A 142 -20.39 -11.17 3.61
CA ARG A 142 -21.22 -10.24 4.39
C ARG A 142 -20.44 -9.61 5.52
N GLN A 143 -19.67 -10.39 6.27
CA GLN A 143 -18.85 -9.89 7.37
C GLN A 143 -17.81 -8.87 6.89
N LEU A 144 -17.16 -9.11 5.76
CA LEU A 144 -16.20 -8.19 5.17
C LEU A 144 -16.85 -6.87 4.77
N VAL A 145 -17.99 -6.92 4.12
CA VAL A 145 -18.72 -5.73 3.68
C VAL A 145 -19.24 -4.93 4.88
N GLU A 146 -19.82 -5.60 5.87
CA GLU A 146 -20.31 -4.95 7.09
C GLU A 146 -19.17 -4.33 7.91
N ALA A 147 -18.03 -5.01 8.02
CA ALA A 147 -16.87 -4.49 8.74
C ALA A 147 -16.31 -3.22 8.08
N SER A 148 -16.36 -3.12 6.75
CA SER A 148 -15.85 -1.96 6.02
C SER A 148 -16.78 -0.75 6.07
N ALA A 149 -18.05 -0.95 6.41
CA ALA A 149 -19.06 0.12 6.52
C ALA A 149 -18.97 0.88 7.85
N ARG A 150 -18.13 0.43 8.79
CA ARG A 150 -17.99 1.06 10.11
C ARG A 150 -16.87 2.11 10.14
#